data_f506a3940fcb59904b3480b30c5f5344
#
_entry.id   f506a3940fcb59904b3480b30c5f5344
#
_cell.length_a   1.000
_cell.length_b   1.000
_cell.length_c   1.000
_cell.angle_alpha   90.00
_cell.angle_beta   90.00
_cell.angle_gamma   90.00
#
_symmetry.space_group_name_H-M   'P 1'
#
loop_
_entity.id
_entity.type
_entity.pdbx_description
1 polymer ?
#
loop_
_entity_poly.entity_id
_entity_poly.type
_entity_poly.pdbx_seq_one_letter_code
_entity_poly.pdbx_strand_id
1 'polypeptide(L)'
;MTGPATVEPELPELHFASGLPGFPDARRFVLVRLGDEASPFSVLRSLDDGTDLEFVVTHPALFFPDYEPEIDDDVAGRLELESADDALLLVIVTVADPVAASTANLLGPIVVNRHTRAAAQAVLGNSGYATREALVPT
;
A
#
# COMPACT_ATOMS: atom_id res chain seq x y z
N MET A 1 -1.11 -20.16 22.31
CA MET A 1 -1.45 -20.16 21.65
C MET A 1 -1.84 -19.74 20.88
N THR A 2 -1.71 -19.46 20.37
CA THR A 2 -2.24 -18.82 19.68
C THR A 2 -3.06 -19.34 18.88
N GLY A 3 -4.01 -18.99 18.84
CA GLY A 3 -4.99 -19.48 18.00
C GLY A 3 -4.57 -19.35 16.60
N PRO A 4 -5.04 -20.22 15.74
CA PRO A 4 -4.74 -20.17 14.34
C PRO A 4 -5.20 -18.86 13.70
N ALA A 5 -6.09 -18.18 14.36
CA ALA A 5 -6.55 -16.90 13.84
C ALA A 5 -5.56 -15.79 14.08
N THR A 6 -4.48 -16.08 14.79
CA THR A 6 -3.52 -15.05 15.09
C THR A 6 -2.63 -14.81 13.90
N VAL A 7 -2.90 -13.74 13.18
CA VAL A 7 -2.04 -13.28 12.11
C VAL A 7 -1.41 -12.02 12.64
N GLU A 8 -0.09 -12.03 12.77
CA GLU A 8 0.59 -10.84 13.23
C GLU A 8 0.64 -9.83 12.09
N PRO A 9 0.25 -8.59 12.33
CA PRO A 9 0.32 -7.58 11.29
C PRO A 9 1.77 -7.31 10.93
N GLU A 10 2.02 -7.07 9.64
CA GLU A 10 3.34 -6.66 9.18
C GLU A 10 3.69 -5.30 9.78
N LEU A 11 2.71 -4.41 9.82
CA LEU A 11 2.81 -3.10 10.42
C LEU A 11 1.54 -2.87 11.21
N PRO A 12 1.65 -2.77 12.53
CA PRO A 12 0.48 -2.78 13.40
C PRO A 12 -0.45 -1.59 13.28
N GLU A 13 0.06 -0.46 12.85
CA GLU A 13 -0.82 0.69 12.65
C GLU A 13 -0.15 1.71 11.75
N LEU A 14 -0.83 2.06 10.66
CA LEU A 14 -0.38 3.10 9.74
C LEU A 14 -1.27 4.32 9.92
N HIS A 15 -0.67 5.50 9.87
CA HIS A 15 -1.39 6.75 10.09
C HIS A 15 -1.38 7.61 8.83
N PHE A 16 -2.57 7.80 8.25
CA PHE A 16 -2.75 8.64 7.07
C PHE A 16 -3.33 9.97 7.53
N ALA A 17 -2.49 10.97 7.72
CA ALA A 17 -2.91 12.25 8.29
C ALA A 17 -4.07 12.90 7.54
N SER A 18 -4.15 12.71 6.23
CA SER A 18 -5.22 13.25 5.39
C SER A 18 -6.19 12.18 4.90
N GLY A 19 -6.11 10.97 5.46
CA GLY A 19 -6.91 9.86 4.96
C GLY A 19 -6.46 9.43 3.58
N LEU A 20 -7.35 8.77 2.86
CA LEU A 20 -7.12 8.36 1.47
C LEU A 20 -8.03 9.19 0.57
N PRO A 21 -7.68 9.38 -0.72
CA PRO A 21 -8.56 10.06 -1.66
C PRO A 21 -9.94 9.42 -1.67
N GLY A 22 -10.96 10.21 -1.46
CA GLY A 22 -12.33 9.73 -1.34
C GLY A 22 -12.74 9.30 0.06
N PHE A 23 -11.78 9.13 0.98
CA PHE A 23 -12.04 8.65 2.34
C PHE A 23 -11.22 9.45 3.35
N PRO A 24 -11.49 10.75 3.50
CA PRO A 24 -10.65 11.61 4.34
C PRO A 24 -10.68 11.28 5.82
N ASP A 25 -11.70 10.53 6.27
CA ASP A 25 -11.81 10.13 7.67
C ASP A 25 -11.17 8.77 7.95
N ALA A 26 -10.73 8.07 6.92
CA ALA A 26 -10.06 6.79 7.07
C ALA A 26 -8.57 7.03 7.27
N ARG A 27 -8.15 7.20 8.53
CA ARG A 27 -6.81 7.64 8.87
C ARG A 27 -5.93 6.57 9.52
N ARG A 28 -6.52 5.54 10.09
CA ARG A 28 -5.76 4.48 10.74
C ARG A 28 -6.01 3.16 10.06
N PHE A 29 -4.93 2.48 9.73
CA PHE A 29 -5.01 1.19 9.06
C PHE A 29 -4.01 0.22 9.66
N VAL A 30 -4.29 -1.07 9.51
CA VAL A 30 -3.35 -2.12 9.84
C VAL A 30 -2.99 -2.83 8.54
N LEU A 31 -1.73 -3.22 8.40
CA LEU A 31 -1.27 -4.00 7.25
C LEU A 31 -1.10 -5.45 7.69
N VAL A 32 -1.88 -6.34 7.10
CA VAL A 32 -1.91 -7.76 7.47
C VAL A 32 -1.60 -8.59 6.22
N ARG A 33 -0.71 -9.56 6.36
CA ARG A 33 -0.40 -10.43 5.22
C ARG A 33 -1.60 -11.29 4.88
N LEU A 34 -1.92 -11.37 3.59
CA LEU A 34 -3.04 -12.15 3.10
C LEU A 34 -2.53 -13.56 2.78
N GLY A 35 -3.06 -14.56 3.49
CA GLY A 35 -2.61 -15.92 3.31
C GLY A 35 -1.40 -16.24 4.16
N ASP A 36 -0.49 -17.06 3.64
CA ASP A 36 0.70 -17.47 4.38
C ASP A 36 1.89 -16.54 4.13
N GLU A 37 3.03 -16.85 4.75
CA GLU A 37 4.23 -16.01 4.64
C GLU A 37 4.76 -15.89 3.21
N ALA A 38 4.43 -16.83 2.35
CA ALA A 38 4.90 -16.80 0.97
C ALA A 38 3.98 -15.94 0.08
N SER A 39 2.85 -15.50 0.59
CA SER A 39 1.92 -14.69 -0.21
C SER A 39 2.52 -13.33 -0.55
N PRO A 40 2.43 -12.90 -1.81
CA PRO A 40 2.89 -11.57 -2.19
C PRO A 40 1.90 -10.47 -1.83
N PHE A 41 0.74 -10.82 -1.30
CA PHE A 41 -0.32 -9.86 -1.04
C PHE A 41 -0.55 -9.62 0.44
N SER A 42 -0.96 -8.41 0.76
CA SER A 42 -1.39 -8.03 2.10
C SER A 42 -2.71 -7.28 1.99
N VAL A 43 -3.38 -7.10 3.11
CA VAL A 43 -4.61 -6.31 3.19
C VAL A 43 -4.35 -5.11 4.06
N LEU A 44 -4.69 -3.94 3.55
CA LEU A 44 -4.68 -2.70 4.30
C LEU A 44 -6.10 -2.49 4.80
N ARG A 45 -6.29 -2.65 6.10
CA ARG A 45 -7.61 -2.63 6.73
C ARG A 45 -7.79 -1.43 7.63
N SER A 46 -8.91 -0.73 7.46
CA SER A 46 -9.23 0.42 8.29
C SER A 46 -9.50 0.01 9.74
N LEU A 47 -8.99 0.81 10.66
CA LEU A 47 -9.23 0.62 12.09
C LEU A 47 -10.24 1.64 12.64
N ASP A 48 -10.70 2.57 11.82
CA ASP A 48 -11.61 3.61 12.28
C ASP A 48 -13.03 3.09 12.36
N ASP A 49 -13.71 3.41 13.47
CA ASP A 49 -15.08 3.00 13.69
C ASP A 49 -16.01 3.55 12.61
N GLY A 50 -16.90 2.72 12.13
CA GLY A 50 -17.84 3.13 11.11
C GLY A 50 -17.26 3.13 9.70
N THR A 51 -15.98 2.82 9.55
CA THR A 51 -15.32 2.75 8.27
C THR A 51 -14.89 1.30 8.03
N ASP A 52 -15.47 0.67 7.02
CA ASP A 52 -15.19 -0.74 6.77
C ASP A 52 -14.50 -0.85 5.41
N LEU A 53 -13.26 -0.40 5.38
CA LEU A 53 -12.46 -0.38 4.16
C LEU A 53 -11.33 -1.39 4.23
N GLU A 54 -11.15 -2.12 3.14
CA GLU A 54 -10.03 -3.02 2.98
C GLU A 54 -9.51 -2.89 1.56
N PHE A 55 -8.20 -2.82 1.43
CA PHE A 55 -7.54 -2.77 0.13
C PHE A 55 -6.50 -3.87 0.06
N VAL A 56 -6.52 -4.64 -1.02
CA VAL A 56 -5.43 -5.59 -1.28
C VAL A 56 -4.26 -4.78 -1.81
N VAL A 57 -3.09 -5.00 -1.25
CA VAL A 57 -1.87 -4.29 -1.66
C VAL A 57 -0.74 -5.29 -1.83
N THR A 58 0.30 -4.86 -2.54
CA THR A 58 1.51 -5.66 -2.68
C THR A 58 2.72 -4.72 -2.71
N HIS A 59 3.89 -5.29 -2.49
CA HIS A 59 5.15 -4.58 -2.65
C HIS A 59 5.45 -4.57 -4.15
N PRO A 60 5.50 -3.40 -4.79
CA PRO A 60 5.60 -3.36 -6.25
C PRO A 60 6.85 -4.02 -6.82
N ALA A 61 7.95 -4.07 -6.06
CA ALA A 61 9.17 -4.71 -6.55
C ALA A 61 9.00 -6.20 -6.84
N LEU A 62 7.98 -6.84 -6.27
CA LEU A 62 7.73 -8.26 -6.50
C LEU A 62 7.22 -8.53 -7.92
N PHE A 63 6.54 -7.56 -8.51
CA PHE A 63 5.95 -7.71 -9.85
C PHE A 63 6.54 -6.74 -10.86
N PHE A 64 7.08 -5.63 -10.40
CA PHE A 64 7.56 -4.54 -11.25
C PHE A 64 8.96 -4.12 -10.79
N PRO A 65 9.98 -4.93 -11.06
CA PRO A 65 11.34 -4.64 -10.54
C PRO A 65 11.92 -3.33 -11.05
N ASP A 66 11.43 -2.83 -12.17
CA ASP A 66 11.92 -1.58 -12.74
C ASP A 66 11.10 -0.36 -12.29
N TYR A 67 10.14 -0.56 -11.40
CA TYR A 67 9.29 0.52 -10.92
C TYR A 67 10.09 1.44 -10.00
N GLU A 68 10.26 2.69 -10.41
CA GLU A 68 11.01 3.68 -9.65
C GLU A 68 10.22 4.98 -9.57
N PRO A 69 9.19 5.03 -8.73
CA PRO A 69 8.39 6.24 -8.64
C PRO A 69 9.17 7.37 -7.97
N GLU A 70 9.02 8.57 -8.51
CA GLU A 70 9.59 9.75 -7.87
C GLU A 70 8.57 10.29 -6.87
N ILE A 71 8.92 10.21 -5.60
CA ILE A 71 8.07 10.76 -4.53
C ILE A 71 8.43 12.24 -4.41
N ASP A 72 7.44 13.10 -4.59
CA ASP A 72 7.74 14.52 -4.57
C ASP A 72 8.12 14.98 -3.16
N ASP A 73 8.79 16.14 -3.12
CA ASP A 73 9.33 16.66 -1.87
C ASP A 73 8.26 16.99 -0.85
N ASP A 74 7.06 17.32 -1.30
CA ASP A 74 5.96 17.63 -0.41
C ASP A 74 5.52 16.39 0.37
N VAL A 75 5.37 15.27 -0.32
CA VAL A 75 5.03 14.00 0.32
C VAL A 75 6.16 13.53 1.22
N ALA A 76 7.39 13.58 0.72
CA ALA A 76 8.55 13.17 1.50
C ALA A 76 8.68 14.00 2.79
N GLY A 77 8.43 15.30 2.69
CA GLY A 77 8.49 16.18 3.85
C GLY A 77 7.40 15.91 4.87
N ARG A 78 6.18 15.68 4.39
CA ARG A 78 5.07 15.37 5.29
C ARG A 78 5.25 14.04 6.01
N LEU A 79 5.91 13.10 5.38
CA LEU A 79 6.18 11.79 5.97
C LEU A 79 7.52 11.75 6.69
N GLU A 80 8.25 12.85 6.70
CA GLU A 80 9.55 12.96 7.37
C GLU A 80 10.54 11.91 6.87
N LEU A 81 10.55 11.67 5.56
CA LEU A 81 11.49 10.74 4.94
C LEU A 81 12.85 11.42 4.77
N GLU A 82 13.89 10.80 5.28
CA GLU A 82 15.25 11.32 5.16
C GLU A 82 16.02 10.67 4.04
N SER A 83 15.63 9.45 3.68
CA SER A 83 16.25 8.73 2.56
C SER A 83 15.25 7.77 1.96
N ALA A 84 15.59 7.24 0.79
CA ALA A 84 14.74 6.26 0.11
C ALA A 84 14.57 4.99 0.95
N ASP A 85 15.55 4.66 1.77
CA ASP A 85 15.48 3.46 2.62
C ASP A 85 14.44 3.59 3.73
N ASP A 86 14.02 4.81 4.06
CA ASP A 86 13.00 5.02 5.07
C ASP A 86 11.61 4.73 4.55
N ALA A 87 11.45 4.64 3.24
CA ALA A 87 10.15 4.49 2.62
C ALA A 87 9.84 3.04 2.27
N LEU A 88 8.65 2.62 2.65
CA LEU A 88 8.08 1.36 2.20
C LEU A 88 7.02 1.72 1.17
N LEU A 89 7.07 1.10 0.00
CA LEU A 89 6.10 1.34 -1.06
C LEU A 89 5.11 0.19 -1.15
N LEU A 90 3.85 0.53 -1.28
CA LEU A 90 2.78 -0.43 -1.50
C LEU A 90 1.94 0.08 -2.67
N VAL A 91 1.41 -0.84 -3.46
CA VAL A 91 0.47 -0.47 -4.52
C VAL A 91 -0.83 -1.24 -4.31
N ILE A 92 -1.95 -0.56 -4.57
CA ILE A 92 -3.26 -1.16 -4.43
C ILE A 92 -3.52 -2.07 -5.63
N VAL A 93 -3.99 -3.27 -5.34
CA VAL A 93 -4.26 -4.29 -6.35
C VAL A 93 -5.76 -4.45 -6.52
N THR A 94 -6.21 -4.47 -7.77
CA THR A 94 -7.57 -4.86 -8.10
C THR A 94 -7.52 -6.34 -8.45
N VAL A 95 -8.04 -7.15 -7.54
CA VAL A 95 -8.03 -8.60 -7.72
C VAL A 95 -9.09 -9.01 -8.73
N ALA A 96 -8.70 -9.81 -9.69
CA ALA A 96 -9.57 -10.25 -10.75
C ALA A 96 -9.75 -11.78 -10.73
N ASP A 97 -10.70 -12.26 -11.51
CA ASP A 97 -10.93 -13.69 -11.71
C ASP A 97 -10.78 -13.96 -13.20
N PRO A 98 -9.75 -14.71 -13.62
CA PRO A 98 -8.72 -15.35 -12.77
C PRO A 98 -7.76 -14.34 -12.13
N VAL A 99 -7.10 -14.76 -11.08
CA VAL A 99 -6.17 -13.88 -10.33
C VAL A 99 -5.06 -13.33 -11.23
N ALA A 100 -4.64 -14.09 -12.24
CA ALA A 100 -3.62 -13.66 -13.19
C ALA A 100 -4.03 -12.41 -13.98
N ALA A 101 -5.32 -12.07 -14.00
CA ALA A 101 -5.81 -10.86 -14.67
C ALA A 101 -5.82 -9.64 -13.73
N SER A 102 -5.34 -9.78 -12.51
CA SER A 102 -5.32 -8.68 -11.54
C SER A 102 -4.38 -7.57 -11.97
N THR A 103 -4.67 -6.36 -11.52
CA THR A 103 -3.91 -5.16 -11.89
C THR A 103 -3.51 -4.39 -10.64
N ALA A 104 -2.49 -3.56 -10.78
CA ALA A 104 -2.00 -2.70 -9.71
C ALA A 104 -2.05 -1.24 -10.12
N ASN A 105 -2.30 -0.38 -9.14
CA ASN A 105 -2.29 1.05 -9.36
C ASN A 105 -0.87 1.59 -9.14
N LEU A 106 -0.11 1.73 -10.23
CA LEU A 106 1.24 2.27 -10.18
C LEU A 106 1.28 3.80 -10.19
N LEU A 107 0.16 4.43 -10.56
CA LEU A 107 0.07 5.88 -10.57
C LEU A 107 -0.10 6.47 -9.17
N GLY A 108 -0.67 5.71 -8.25
CA GLY A 108 -0.93 6.18 -6.89
C GLY A 108 -0.42 5.24 -5.82
N PRO A 109 0.92 5.09 -5.70
CA PRO A 109 1.48 4.20 -4.68
C PRO A 109 1.23 4.76 -3.28
N ILE A 110 1.13 3.85 -2.31
CA ILE A 110 1.09 4.21 -0.90
C ILE A 110 2.51 4.24 -0.41
N VAL A 111 2.91 5.35 0.19
CA VAL A 111 4.25 5.54 0.75
C VAL A 111 4.14 5.53 2.27
N VAL A 112 4.93 4.71 2.92
CA VAL A 112 4.92 4.58 4.37
C VAL A 112 6.32 4.86 4.89
N ASN A 113 6.42 5.72 5.91
CA ASN A 113 7.67 5.86 6.64
C ASN A 113 7.76 4.66 7.58
N ARG A 114 8.71 3.77 7.35
CA ARG A 114 8.79 2.50 8.09
C ARG A 114 9.17 2.69 9.56
N HIS A 115 9.66 3.85 9.93
CA HIS A 115 10.05 4.14 11.31
C HIS A 115 8.92 4.74 12.11
N THR A 116 8.21 5.72 11.53
CA THR A 116 7.11 6.42 12.21
C THR A 116 5.75 5.83 11.89
N ARG A 117 5.66 5.10 10.77
CA ARG A 117 4.43 4.54 10.21
C ARG A 117 3.45 5.58 9.69
N ALA A 118 3.91 6.80 9.51
CA ALA A 118 3.13 7.80 8.79
C ALA A 118 3.05 7.41 7.33
N ALA A 119 1.88 7.56 6.73
CA ALA A 119 1.64 7.09 5.37
C ALA A 119 0.81 8.08 4.57
N ALA A 120 0.92 8.00 3.27
CA ALA A 120 0.12 8.79 2.34
C ALA A 120 0.08 8.12 0.98
N GLN A 121 -0.97 8.38 0.22
CA GLN A 121 -1.00 7.96 -1.17
C GLN A 121 -0.41 9.10 -2.00
N ALA A 122 0.63 8.78 -2.76
CA ALA A 122 1.27 9.75 -3.65
C ALA A 122 0.70 9.59 -5.05
N VAL A 123 0.27 10.67 -5.67
CA VAL A 123 -0.26 10.60 -7.04
C VAL A 123 0.83 11.10 -7.98
N LEU A 124 1.26 10.24 -8.91
CA LEU A 124 2.39 10.50 -9.80
C LEU A 124 1.90 11.07 -11.15
N GLY A 125 1.32 12.25 -11.10
CA GLY A 125 0.53 12.82 -12.20
C GLY A 125 1.16 12.87 -13.58
N ASN A 126 2.49 13.04 -13.68
CA ASN A 126 3.15 13.16 -14.97
C ASN A 126 4.13 12.00 -15.24
N SER A 127 3.93 10.89 -14.55
CA SER A 127 4.88 9.78 -14.61
C SER A 127 4.68 8.83 -15.77
N GLY A 128 3.49 8.80 -16.34
CA GLY A 128 3.15 7.79 -17.35
C GLY A 128 2.75 6.45 -16.75
N TYR A 129 2.79 6.29 -15.44
CA TYR A 129 2.34 5.05 -14.81
C TYR A 129 0.82 4.93 -14.90
N ALA A 130 0.34 3.69 -14.99
CA ALA A 130 -1.08 3.40 -15.14
C ALA A 130 -1.74 3.10 -13.81
N THR A 131 -3.04 3.34 -13.72
CA THR A 131 -3.84 2.96 -12.55
C THR A 131 -4.17 1.48 -12.54
N ARG A 132 -4.04 0.82 -13.69
CA ARG A 132 -4.33 -0.62 -13.83
C ARG A 132 -3.25 -1.29 -14.65
N GLU A 133 -2.10 -1.49 -14.04
CA GLU A 133 -1.00 -2.18 -14.70
C GLU A 133 -1.11 -3.68 -14.40
N ALA A 134 -1.04 -4.52 -15.42
CA ALA A 134 -1.16 -5.96 -15.23
C ALA A 134 -0.04 -6.50 -14.36
N LEU A 135 -0.37 -7.30 -13.36
CA LEU A 135 0.63 -7.94 -12.51
C LEU A 135 1.40 -9.01 -13.26
N VAL A 136 0.72 -9.70 -14.15
CA VAL A 136 1.32 -10.77 -14.96
C VAL A 136 1.39 -10.30 -16.39
N PRO A 137 2.58 -10.19 -16.98
CA PRO A 137 2.70 -9.77 -18.39
C PRO A 137 2.01 -10.77 -19.29
N THR A 138 1.37 -10.25 -20.32
CA THR A 138 0.69 -11.09 -21.32
C THR A 138 1.54 -11.25 -22.56
#